data_9d726393a6240be9d32362a56fd8bb72
#
_entry.id   9d726393a6240be9d32362a56fd8bb72
#
_cell.length_a   1.000
_cell.length_b   1.000
_cell.length_c   1.000
_cell.angle_alpha   90.00
_cell.angle_beta   90.00
_cell.angle_gamma   90.00
#
_symmetry.space_group_name_H-M   'P 1'
#
loop_
_entity.id
_entity.type
_entity.pdbx_description
1 polymer ?
#
loop_
_entity_poly.entity_id
_entity_poly.type
_entity_poly.pdbx_seq_one_letter_code
_entity_poly.pdbx_strand_id
1 'polypeptide(L)'
;MKAVRGTAATFLALLTVTGCSSTPSVDREPPAASTPVRPGATQPTSVPTLSGATDAAWVQLMTPMNEGAVELLTMAADRSTDPRLRSWAKDLADAHRAELGRMRALLKELGLPSTNVHEGHEMPGMVTPGDLTQARAAEGAAFEKVFVVQIREHLEQSAHVSRSEVDAGSEAAAKKLAAALVEAREGELDGLRRIAT
;
A
#
# COMPACT_ATOMS: atom_id res chain seq x y z
N MET A 1 -44.23 22.94 -9.84
CA MET A 1 -44.88 23.61 -8.70
C MET A 1 -44.86 22.66 -7.51
N LYS A 2 -44.08 22.89 -6.51
CA LYS A 2 -44.25 22.87 -5.06
C LYS A 2 -42.86 22.74 -4.40
N ALA A 3 -42.41 23.85 -3.87
CA ALA A 3 -41.25 23.95 -2.98
C ALA A 3 -41.68 23.51 -1.57
N VAL A 4 -40.82 22.81 -0.87
CA VAL A 4 -40.91 22.66 0.58
C VAL A 4 -39.56 23.11 1.18
N ARG A 5 -39.66 24.23 1.89
CA ARG A 5 -38.64 24.75 2.81
C ARG A 5 -38.79 24.04 4.17
N GLY A 6 -37.69 23.64 4.78
CA GLY A 6 -37.64 23.10 6.14
C GLY A 6 -36.37 23.54 6.84
N THR A 7 -36.56 24.44 7.69
CA THR A 7 -35.91 25.16 8.80
C THR A 7 -34.75 24.50 9.53
N ALA A 8 -33.75 25.35 9.83
CA ALA A 8 -32.64 25.16 10.73
C ALA A 8 -33.05 24.93 12.20
N ALA A 9 -32.26 24.16 12.92
CA ALA A 9 -32.21 24.18 14.39
C ALA A 9 -30.75 24.08 14.83
N THR A 10 -30.25 25.21 15.30
CA THR A 10 -28.96 25.40 15.98
C THR A 10 -29.11 24.97 17.43
N PHE A 11 -28.29 24.02 17.92
CA PHE A 11 -28.11 23.79 19.35
C PHE A 11 -26.65 24.03 19.72
N LEU A 12 -26.45 25.12 20.43
CA LEU A 12 -25.20 25.53 21.09
C LEU A 12 -25.28 25.03 22.55
N ALA A 13 -24.45 24.07 22.94
CA ALA A 13 -24.27 23.64 24.33
C ALA A 13 -22.89 24.04 24.81
N LEU A 14 -22.85 25.08 25.68
CA LEU A 14 -21.70 25.46 26.52
C LEU A 14 -21.64 24.52 27.74
N LEU A 15 -20.51 23.85 27.95
CA LEU A 15 -20.18 23.17 29.21
C LEU A 15 -18.91 23.79 29.78
N THR A 16 -19.07 24.58 30.83
CA THR A 16 -18.01 25.08 31.72
C THR A 16 -17.73 24.02 32.78
N VAL A 17 -16.47 23.59 32.90
CA VAL A 17 -16.01 22.78 34.02
C VAL A 17 -14.99 23.58 34.84
N THR A 18 -15.40 23.87 36.08
CA THR A 18 -14.65 24.59 37.11
C THR A 18 -13.65 23.63 37.78
N GLY A 19 -12.40 24.04 37.87
CA GLY A 19 -11.34 23.29 38.55
C GLY A 19 -11.40 23.41 40.06
N CYS A 20 -11.00 22.37 40.79
CA CYS A 20 -10.59 22.42 42.16
C CYS A 20 -9.16 21.94 42.32
N SER A 21 -8.31 22.86 42.75
CA SER A 21 -6.95 22.59 43.20
C SER A 21 -7.00 21.97 44.60
N SER A 22 -6.30 20.87 44.79
CA SER A 22 -5.99 20.36 46.15
C SER A 22 -4.52 19.97 46.17
N THR A 23 -3.73 20.76 46.87
CA THR A 23 -2.35 20.45 47.29
C THR A 23 -2.40 19.55 48.54
N PRO A 24 -1.63 18.46 48.58
CA PRO A 24 -1.24 17.87 49.88
C PRO A 24 0.22 18.18 50.23
N SER A 25 0.40 18.38 51.53
CA SER A 25 1.61 18.76 52.25
C SER A 25 2.70 17.67 52.19
N VAL A 26 3.92 18.21 52.30
CA VAL A 26 5.18 17.48 52.40
C VAL A 26 5.28 16.77 53.76
N ASP A 27 5.49 15.46 53.73
CA ASP A 27 6.13 14.72 54.82
C ASP A 27 7.49 14.21 54.36
N ARG A 28 8.48 14.54 55.17
CA ARG A 28 9.91 14.37 54.94
C ARG A 28 10.37 13.12 55.70
N GLU A 29 10.80 12.08 54.98
CA GLU A 29 11.43 10.87 55.54
C GLU A 29 12.87 10.74 55.04
N PRO A 30 13.80 10.20 55.89
CA PRO A 30 15.24 10.34 55.68
C PRO A 30 15.84 9.35 54.66
N PRO A 31 17.07 9.57 54.21
CA PRO A 31 17.61 8.95 53.00
C PRO A 31 18.08 7.51 53.25
N ALA A 32 17.53 6.57 52.49
CA ALA A 32 18.04 5.21 52.38
C ALA A 32 19.02 5.07 51.22
N ALA A 33 20.04 4.28 51.45
CA ALA A 33 21.26 4.07 50.70
C ALA A 33 21.11 3.89 49.20
N SER A 34 21.95 4.62 48.45
CA SER A 34 22.14 4.51 47.01
C SER A 34 22.81 3.19 46.63
N THR A 35 22.11 2.30 45.98
CA THR A 35 22.69 1.22 45.17
C THR A 35 23.07 1.80 43.79
N PRO A 36 24.27 1.47 43.26
CA PRO A 36 24.67 1.93 41.95
C PRO A 36 23.82 1.24 40.86
N VAL A 37 22.98 2.00 40.20
CA VAL A 37 22.31 1.56 38.97
C VAL A 37 23.36 1.45 37.87
N ARG A 38 23.60 0.22 37.42
CA ARG A 38 24.40 -0.08 36.25
C ARG A 38 23.75 0.57 35.03
N PRO A 39 24.48 1.34 34.19
CA PRO A 39 23.91 1.88 32.97
C PRO A 39 23.51 0.71 32.06
N GLY A 40 22.22 0.48 31.93
CA GLY A 40 21.66 -0.39 30.91
C GLY A 40 22.01 0.20 29.55
N ALA A 41 22.60 -0.61 28.68
CA ALA A 41 22.85 -0.23 27.30
C ALA A 41 21.52 0.18 26.66
N THR A 42 21.37 1.47 26.44
CA THR A 42 20.28 2.03 25.64
C THR A 42 20.55 1.55 24.21
N GLN A 43 19.81 0.56 23.75
CA GLN A 43 19.75 0.27 22.33
C GLN A 43 19.19 1.52 21.65
N PRO A 44 19.86 2.07 20.62
CA PRO A 44 19.29 3.14 19.85
C PRO A 44 18.07 2.57 19.12
N THR A 45 16.89 2.88 19.60
CA THR A 45 15.66 2.76 18.81
C THR A 45 15.80 3.80 17.70
N SER A 46 16.25 3.38 16.53
CA SER A 46 16.27 4.24 15.35
C SER A 46 14.82 4.57 15.03
N VAL A 47 14.41 5.77 15.43
CA VAL A 47 13.15 6.36 14.95
C VAL A 47 13.33 6.54 13.44
N PRO A 48 12.46 5.96 12.58
CA PRO A 48 12.54 6.21 11.15
C PRO A 48 12.49 7.73 10.93
N THR A 49 13.46 8.27 10.23
CA THR A 49 13.39 9.64 9.77
C THR A 49 12.18 9.78 8.86
N LEU A 50 11.48 10.93 8.87
CA LEU A 50 10.28 11.14 8.03
C LEU A 50 10.54 10.83 6.55
N SER A 51 11.77 10.99 6.07
CA SER A 51 12.17 10.64 4.70
C SER A 51 12.17 9.13 4.44
N GLY A 52 12.61 8.29 5.36
CA GLY A 52 12.53 6.82 5.21
C GLY A 52 11.10 6.25 5.36
N ALA A 53 10.15 7.06 5.85
CA ALA A 53 8.76 6.63 5.99
C ALA A 53 8.04 6.48 4.63
N THR A 54 8.35 7.34 3.66
CA THR A 54 7.79 7.26 2.30
C THR A 54 8.26 5.99 1.61
N ASP A 55 9.57 5.72 1.62
CA ASP A 55 10.17 4.53 1.02
C ASP A 55 9.59 3.24 1.64
N ALA A 56 9.46 3.22 2.98
CA ALA A 56 8.87 2.09 3.69
C ALA A 56 7.40 1.87 3.30
N ALA A 57 6.59 2.93 3.32
CA ALA A 57 5.18 2.85 2.96
C ALA A 57 4.99 2.41 1.51
N TRP A 58 5.81 2.94 0.59
CA TRP A 58 5.75 2.58 -0.82
C TRP A 58 6.05 1.10 -1.06
N VAL A 59 7.16 0.57 -0.55
CA VAL A 59 7.52 -0.84 -0.79
C VAL A 59 6.57 -1.81 -0.10
N GLN A 60 6.06 -1.46 1.10
CA GLN A 60 5.06 -2.25 1.81
C GLN A 60 3.71 -2.28 1.09
N LEU A 61 3.33 -1.22 0.39
CA LEU A 61 2.13 -1.18 -0.43
C LEU A 61 2.33 -1.90 -1.77
N MET A 62 3.43 -1.61 -2.47
CA MET A 62 3.68 -2.15 -3.81
C MET A 62 3.88 -3.66 -3.82
N THR A 63 4.40 -4.24 -2.73
CA THR A 63 4.60 -5.69 -2.65
C THR A 63 3.28 -6.46 -2.76
N PRO A 64 2.26 -6.28 -1.89
CA PRO A 64 0.99 -6.98 -2.01
C PRO A 64 0.18 -6.59 -3.26
N MET A 65 0.28 -5.34 -3.74
CA MET A 65 -0.33 -4.95 -5.00
C MET A 65 0.20 -5.81 -6.16
N ASN A 66 1.51 -6.00 -6.22
CA ASN A 66 2.14 -6.79 -7.27
C ASN A 66 1.89 -8.30 -7.10
N GLU A 67 1.75 -8.81 -5.87
CA GLU A 67 1.37 -10.20 -5.60
C GLU A 67 0.00 -10.53 -6.17
N GLY A 68 -1.00 -9.71 -5.91
CA GLY A 68 -2.34 -9.86 -6.47
C GLY A 68 -2.35 -9.78 -8.00
N ALA A 69 -1.58 -8.85 -8.57
CA ALA A 69 -1.46 -8.72 -10.02
C ALA A 69 -0.81 -9.97 -10.66
N VAL A 70 0.22 -10.56 -10.05
CA VAL A 70 0.84 -11.81 -10.53
C VAL A 70 -0.17 -12.95 -10.55
N GLU A 71 -1.03 -13.07 -9.54
CA GLU A 71 -2.06 -14.09 -9.51
C GLU A 71 -3.09 -13.90 -10.63
N LEU A 72 -3.57 -12.67 -10.83
CA LEU A 72 -4.51 -12.31 -11.89
C LEU A 72 -3.90 -12.55 -13.28
N LEU A 73 -2.65 -12.15 -13.51
CA LEU A 73 -1.92 -12.36 -14.75
C LEU A 73 -1.69 -13.84 -15.06
N THR A 74 -1.34 -14.62 -14.05
CA THR A 74 -1.19 -16.07 -14.19
C THR A 74 -2.51 -16.70 -14.62
N MET A 75 -3.61 -16.28 -14.01
CA MET A 75 -4.94 -16.76 -14.39
C MET A 75 -5.28 -16.40 -15.85
N ALA A 76 -4.91 -15.21 -16.33
CA ALA A 76 -5.14 -14.82 -17.72
C ALA A 76 -4.24 -15.59 -18.69
N ALA A 77 -3.00 -15.86 -18.32
CA ALA A 77 -2.09 -16.70 -19.12
C ALA A 77 -2.62 -18.13 -19.31
N ASP A 78 -3.34 -18.65 -18.32
CA ASP A 78 -3.89 -20.01 -18.38
C ASP A 78 -5.27 -20.08 -19.07
N ARG A 79 -6.11 -19.05 -18.92
CA ARG A 79 -7.55 -19.12 -19.21
C ARG A 79 -8.01 -18.26 -20.39
N SER A 80 -7.23 -17.24 -20.81
CA SER A 80 -7.66 -16.39 -21.93
C SER A 80 -7.83 -17.20 -23.21
N THR A 81 -8.89 -16.92 -23.94
CA THR A 81 -9.17 -17.50 -25.26
C THR A 81 -8.44 -16.75 -26.37
N ASP A 82 -8.11 -15.47 -26.17
CA ASP A 82 -7.26 -14.70 -27.10
C ASP A 82 -5.77 -15.07 -26.91
N PRO A 83 -5.12 -15.64 -27.92
CA PRO A 83 -3.72 -16.06 -27.81
C PRO A 83 -2.75 -14.87 -27.61
N ARG A 84 -3.10 -13.67 -28.09
CA ARG A 84 -2.28 -12.46 -27.87
C ARG A 84 -2.34 -12.02 -26.41
N LEU A 85 -3.55 -12.00 -25.84
CA LEU A 85 -3.76 -11.66 -24.42
C LEU A 85 -3.08 -12.70 -23.52
N ARG A 86 -3.20 -13.99 -23.85
CA ARG A 86 -2.54 -15.06 -23.10
C ARG A 86 -1.02 -14.93 -23.08
N SER A 87 -0.39 -14.70 -24.26
CA SER A 87 1.06 -14.51 -24.36
C SER A 87 1.50 -13.28 -23.58
N TRP A 88 0.82 -12.16 -23.77
CA TRP A 88 1.12 -10.92 -23.06
C TRP A 88 1.00 -11.06 -21.54
N ALA A 89 -0.06 -11.70 -21.07
CA ALA A 89 -0.28 -11.92 -19.64
C ALA A 89 0.82 -12.81 -19.03
N LYS A 90 1.27 -13.84 -19.78
CA LYS A 90 2.37 -14.71 -19.36
C LYS A 90 3.67 -13.91 -19.19
N ASP A 91 4.07 -13.16 -20.22
CA ASP A 91 5.30 -12.39 -20.21
C ASP A 91 5.28 -11.33 -19.10
N LEU A 92 4.11 -10.72 -18.88
CA LEU A 92 3.91 -9.75 -17.82
C LEU A 92 3.95 -10.40 -16.42
N ALA A 93 3.36 -11.58 -16.25
CA ALA A 93 3.45 -12.33 -14.98
C ALA A 93 4.90 -12.63 -14.60
N ASP A 94 5.73 -13.00 -15.58
CA ASP A 94 7.15 -13.29 -15.36
C ASP A 94 7.93 -12.00 -14.99
N ALA A 95 7.64 -10.87 -15.65
CA ALA A 95 8.21 -9.57 -15.31
C ALA A 95 7.83 -9.12 -13.88
N HIS A 96 6.55 -9.21 -13.52
CA HIS A 96 6.05 -8.86 -12.19
C HIS A 96 6.60 -9.77 -11.07
N ARG A 97 6.86 -11.05 -11.35
CA ARG A 97 7.56 -11.95 -10.40
C ARG A 97 9.00 -11.48 -10.15
N ALA A 98 9.70 -11.04 -11.19
CA ALA A 98 11.04 -10.48 -11.04
C ALA A 98 11.04 -9.18 -10.24
N GLU A 99 10.03 -8.33 -10.43
CA GLU A 99 9.81 -7.12 -9.63
C GLU A 99 9.55 -7.43 -8.16
N LEU A 100 8.69 -8.42 -7.87
CA LEU A 100 8.46 -8.90 -6.51
C LEU A 100 9.75 -9.35 -5.82
N GLY A 101 10.63 -10.02 -6.54
CA GLY A 101 11.95 -10.37 -6.03
C GLY A 101 12.74 -9.15 -5.57
N ARG A 102 12.72 -8.06 -6.36
CA ARG A 102 13.38 -6.79 -6.02
C ARG A 102 12.72 -6.07 -4.84
N MET A 103 11.38 -6.03 -4.80
CA MET A 103 10.63 -5.43 -3.68
C MET A 103 10.90 -6.15 -2.36
N ARG A 104 10.91 -7.50 -2.36
CA ARG A 104 11.21 -8.29 -1.17
C ARG A 104 12.67 -8.12 -0.71
N ALA A 105 13.61 -7.96 -1.64
CA ALA A 105 15.00 -7.63 -1.31
C ALA A 105 15.09 -6.25 -0.65
N LEU A 106 14.38 -5.26 -1.17
CA LEU A 106 14.31 -3.91 -0.60
C LEU A 106 13.65 -3.90 0.79
N LEU A 107 12.54 -4.63 1.00
CA LEU A 107 11.96 -4.81 2.33
C LEU A 107 12.99 -5.32 3.34
N LYS A 108 13.77 -6.33 2.96
CA LYS A 108 14.82 -6.88 3.80
C LYS A 108 15.94 -5.87 4.06
N GLU A 109 16.38 -5.12 3.05
CA GLU A 109 17.41 -4.09 3.16
C GLU A 109 16.99 -2.99 4.13
N LEU A 110 15.72 -2.58 4.08
CA LEU A 110 15.14 -1.57 4.97
C LEU A 110 14.74 -2.11 6.36
N GLY A 111 14.95 -3.41 6.63
CA GLY A 111 14.56 -4.03 7.90
C GLY A 111 13.06 -4.08 8.14
N LEU A 112 12.26 -4.06 7.09
CA LEU A 112 10.80 -4.05 7.15
C LEU A 112 10.23 -5.48 7.19
N PRO A 113 9.06 -5.68 7.82
CA PRO A 113 8.40 -6.98 7.82
C PRO A 113 7.96 -7.38 6.40
N SER A 114 8.02 -8.66 6.11
CA SER A 114 7.51 -9.23 4.85
C SER A 114 6.01 -9.54 4.88
N THR A 115 5.34 -9.32 6.03
CA THR A 115 3.90 -9.50 6.18
C THR A 115 3.15 -8.38 5.48
N ASN A 116 2.00 -8.71 4.86
CA ASN A 116 1.14 -7.71 4.25
C ASN A 116 0.47 -6.86 5.33
N VAL A 117 0.95 -5.63 5.52
CA VAL A 117 0.37 -4.66 6.48
C VAL A 117 -0.93 -4.03 5.98
N HIS A 118 -1.31 -4.28 4.73
CA HIS A 118 -2.53 -3.80 4.08
C HIS A 118 -3.58 -4.91 3.90
N GLU A 119 -3.39 -6.07 4.56
CA GLU A 119 -4.36 -7.17 4.47
C GLU A 119 -5.76 -6.72 4.92
N GLY A 120 -6.76 -7.02 4.09
CA GLY A 120 -8.14 -6.61 4.32
C GLY A 120 -8.46 -5.16 3.96
N HIS A 121 -7.51 -4.38 3.49
CA HIS A 121 -7.76 -3.03 2.98
C HIS A 121 -8.03 -3.07 1.47
N GLU A 122 -9.10 -2.41 1.04
CA GLU A 122 -9.39 -2.18 -0.37
C GLU A 122 -8.76 -0.84 -0.79
N MET A 123 -7.73 -0.92 -1.62
CA MET A 123 -7.03 0.26 -2.13
C MET A 123 -7.09 0.27 -3.65
N PRO A 124 -7.18 1.45 -4.30
CA PRO A 124 -7.18 1.54 -5.75
C PRO A 124 -6.00 0.78 -6.37
N GLY A 125 -6.27 0.01 -7.41
CA GLY A 125 -5.27 -0.80 -8.12
C GLY A 125 -4.75 -2.02 -7.38
N MET A 126 -5.24 -2.30 -6.18
CA MET A 126 -4.96 -3.56 -5.48
C MET A 126 -5.91 -4.65 -6.00
N VAL A 127 -5.35 -5.73 -6.53
CA VAL A 127 -6.13 -6.92 -6.88
C VAL A 127 -6.42 -7.68 -5.60
N THR A 128 -7.66 -7.58 -5.14
CA THR A 128 -8.12 -8.16 -3.86
C THR A 128 -8.51 -9.64 -4.01
N PRO A 129 -8.66 -10.40 -2.92
CA PRO A 129 -9.24 -11.75 -2.95
C PRO A 129 -10.66 -11.77 -3.56
N GLY A 130 -11.44 -10.69 -3.40
CA GLY A 130 -12.74 -10.51 -4.04
C GLY A 130 -12.63 -10.41 -5.54
N ASP A 131 -11.70 -9.63 -6.07
CA ASP A 131 -11.43 -9.48 -7.51
C ASP A 131 -10.99 -10.81 -8.13
N LEU A 132 -10.10 -11.52 -7.47
CA LEU A 132 -9.67 -12.85 -7.90
C LEU A 132 -10.82 -13.85 -7.91
N THR A 133 -11.72 -13.76 -6.93
CA THR A 133 -12.93 -14.60 -6.89
C THR A 133 -13.87 -14.27 -8.06
N GLN A 134 -14.08 -12.98 -8.35
CA GLN A 134 -14.86 -12.54 -9.51
C GLN A 134 -14.23 -13.02 -10.82
N ALA A 135 -12.92 -12.89 -10.97
CA ALA A 135 -12.20 -13.36 -12.16
C ALA A 135 -12.30 -14.88 -12.30
N ARG A 136 -12.20 -15.65 -11.21
CA ARG A 136 -12.37 -17.13 -11.24
C ARG A 136 -13.77 -17.56 -11.67
N ALA A 137 -14.79 -16.82 -11.26
CA ALA A 137 -16.19 -17.14 -11.59
C ALA A 137 -16.58 -16.79 -13.03
N ALA A 138 -15.84 -15.87 -13.69
CA ALA A 138 -16.10 -15.48 -15.07
C ALA A 138 -15.41 -16.44 -16.06
N GLU A 139 -15.99 -16.60 -17.28
CA GLU A 139 -15.45 -17.47 -18.33
C GLU A 139 -15.42 -16.76 -19.70
N GLY A 140 -14.53 -17.18 -20.58
CA GLY A 140 -14.40 -16.68 -21.95
C GLY A 140 -14.29 -15.15 -22.00
N ALA A 141 -15.07 -14.53 -22.86
CA ALA A 141 -15.06 -13.07 -23.04
C ALA A 141 -15.44 -12.28 -21.75
N ALA A 142 -16.27 -12.86 -20.88
CA ALA A 142 -16.60 -12.24 -19.59
C ALA A 142 -15.38 -12.22 -18.66
N PHE A 143 -14.59 -13.28 -18.64
CA PHE A 143 -13.31 -13.31 -17.91
C PHE A 143 -12.33 -12.27 -18.46
N GLU A 144 -12.15 -12.21 -19.77
CA GLU A 144 -11.23 -11.25 -20.40
C GLU A 144 -11.62 -9.81 -20.11
N LYS A 145 -12.91 -9.49 -20.09
CA LYS A 145 -13.42 -8.17 -19.71
C LYS A 145 -13.07 -7.82 -18.25
N VAL A 146 -13.31 -8.74 -17.32
CA VAL A 146 -12.96 -8.56 -15.90
C VAL A 146 -11.45 -8.36 -15.74
N PHE A 147 -10.67 -9.24 -16.36
CA PHE A 147 -9.21 -9.18 -16.34
C PHE A 147 -8.68 -7.83 -16.84
N VAL A 148 -9.13 -7.38 -18.02
CA VAL A 148 -8.66 -6.12 -18.65
C VAL A 148 -8.95 -4.91 -17.76
N VAL A 149 -10.11 -4.89 -17.11
CA VAL A 149 -10.45 -3.78 -16.19
C VAL A 149 -9.53 -3.78 -14.98
N GLN A 150 -9.40 -4.90 -14.30
CA GLN A 150 -8.62 -5.02 -13.06
C GLN A 150 -7.12 -4.81 -13.30
N ILE A 151 -6.56 -5.39 -14.37
CA ILE A 151 -5.13 -5.23 -14.65
C ILE A 151 -4.79 -3.80 -15.08
N ARG A 152 -5.67 -3.14 -15.84
CA ARG A 152 -5.48 -1.72 -16.19
C ARG A 152 -5.42 -0.85 -14.95
N GLU A 153 -6.37 -1.01 -14.04
CA GLU A 153 -6.42 -0.26 -12.78
C GLU A 153 -5.16 -0.48 -11.96
N HIS A 154 -4.68 -1.73 -11.86
CA HIS A 154 -3.42 -2.05 -11.21
C HIS A 154 -2.25 -1.31 -11.85
N LEU A 155 -2.10 -1.36 -13.17
CA LEU A 155 -0.99 -0.73 -13.88
C LEU A 155 -1.00 0.80 -13.72
N GLU A 156 -2.17 1.43 -13.85
CA GLU A 156 -2.35 2.88 -13.69
C GLU A 156 -2.00 3.32 -12.27
N GLN A 157 -2.53 2.63 -11.26
CA GLN A 157 -2.33 3.00 -9.87
C GLN A 157 -0.91 2.71 -9.40
N SER A 158 -0.33 1.56 -9.77
CA SER A 158 1.06 1.26 -9.42
C SER A 158 2.05 2.24 -10.03
N ALA A 159 1.79 2.73 -11.25
CA ALA A 159 2.56 3.82 -11.84
C ALA A 159 2.41 5.13 -11.05
N HIS A 160 1.19 5.47 -10.65
CA HIS A 160 0.91 6.68 -9.87
C HIS A 160 1.63 6.68 -8.52
N VAL A 161 1.51 5.60 -7.76
CA VAL A 161 2.15 5.43 -6.45
C VAL A 161 3.68 5.43 -6.59
N SER A 162 4.21 4.79 -7.65
CA SER A 162 5.65 4.78 -7.90
C SER A 162 6.20 6.15 -8.31
N ARG A 163 5.44 7.00 -9.04
CA ARG A 163 5.84 8.40 -9.28
C ARG A 163 5.95 9.18 -7.98
N SER A 164 5.01 8.98 -7.04
CA SER A 164 5.07 9.63 -5.73
C SER A 164 6.33 9.24 -4.96
N GLU A 165 6.77 7.98 -5.06
CA GLU A 165 8.04 7.54 -4.48
C GLU A 165 9.26 8.19 -5.15
N VAL A 166 9.27 8.28 -6.48
CA VAL A 166 10.34 8.99 -7.21
C VAL A 166 10.47 10.44 -6.76
N ASP A 167 9.35 11.10 -6.51
CA ASP A 167 9.32 12.52 -6.12
C ASP A 167 9.70 12.72 -4.63
N ALA A 168 9.14 11.93 -3.72
CA ALA A 168 9.18 12.16 -2.28
C ALA A 168 10.08 11.18 -1.49
N GLY A 169 10.48 10.06 -2.08
CA GLY A 169 11.36 9.07 -1.45
C GLY A 169 12.76 9.61 -1.20
N SER A 170 13.48 8.98 -0.31
CA SER A 170 14.86 9.36 0.08
C SER A 170 15.88 8.27 -0.19
N GLU A 171 15.46 6.99 -0.18
CA GLU A 171 16.32 5.84 -0.39
C GLU A 171 16.61 5.66 -1.89
N ALA A 172 17.88 5.73 -2.28
CA ALA A 172 18.28 5.64 -3.68
C ALA A 172 17.83 4.33 -4.35
N ALA A 173 17.83 3.22 -3.62
CA ALA A 173 17.39 1.92 -4.12
C ALA A 173 15.88 1.88 -4.37
N ALA A 174 15.08 2.45 -3.45
CA ALA A 174 13.63 2.56 -3.59
C ALA A 174 13.25 3.45 -4.78
N LYS A 175 13.81 4.64 -4.87
CA LYS A 175 13.59 5.57 -6.00
C LYS A 175 13.98 4.98 -7.34
N LYS A 176 15.10 4.26 -7.40
CA LYS A 176 15.53 3.60 -8.63
C LYS A 176 14.55 2.50 -9.05
N LEU A 177 14.08 1.70 -8.11
CA LEU A 177 13.10 0.67 -8.39
C LEU A 177 11.77 1.29 -8.82
N ALA A 178 11.30 2.32 -8.12
CA ALA A 178 10.07 3.04 -8.46
C ALA A 178 10.12 3.65 -9.86
N ALA A 179 11.22 4.30 -10.25
CA ALA A 179 11.39 4.85 -11.58
C ALA A 179 11.33 3.77 -12.68
N ALA A 180 11.96 2.61 -12.44
CA ALA A 180 11.88 1.48 -13.35
C ALA A 180 10.46 0.93 -13.48
N LEU A 181 9.68 0.92 -12.38
CA LEU A 181 8.28 0.50 -12.42
C LEU A 181 7.40 1.49 -13.19
N VAL A 182 7.63 2.80 -13.06
CA VAL A 182 6.90 3.81 -13.86
C VAL A 182 7.08 3.55 -15.35
N GLU A 183 8.32 3.39 -15.80
CA GLU A 183 8.63 3.10 -17.20
C GLU A 183 7.99 1.78 -17.68
N ALA A 184 8.10 0.73 -16.88
CA ALA A 184 7.49 -0.56 -17.19
C ALA A 184 5.97 -0.45 -17.36
N ARG A 185 5.26 0.20 -16.42
CA ARG A 185 3.79 0.35 -16.45
C ARG A 185 3.30 1.13 -17.68
N GLU A 186 4.06 2.12 -18.13
CA GLU A 186 3.73 2.86 -19.36
C GLU A 186 3.76 1.94 -20.59
N GLY A 187 4.81 1.13 -20.73
CA GLY A 187 4.92 0.15 -21.81
C GLY A 187 3.85 -0.96 -21.73
N GLU A 188 3.51 -1.42 -20.54
CA GLU A 188 2.51 -2.44 -20.27
C GLU A 188 1.09 -1.95 -20.60
N LEU A 189 0.76 -0.71 -20.23
CA LEU A 189 -0.51 -0.06 -20.60
C LEU A 189 -0.62 0.12 -22.12
N ASP A 190 0.46 0.46 -22.80
CA ASP A 190 0.48 0.53 -24.25
C ASP A 190 0.28 -0.84 -24.88
N GLY A 191 0.87 -1.88 -24.31
CA GLY A 191 0.67 -3.27 -24.72
C GLY A 191 -0.80 -3.69 -24.57
N LEU A 192 -1.39 -3.41 -23.41
CA LEU A 192 -2.79 -3.73 -23.13
C LEU A 192 -3.75 -3.03 -24.09
N ARG A 193 -3.52 -1.73 -24.39
CA ARG A 193 -4.32 -0.98 -25.36
C ARG A 193 -4.33 -1.62 -26.75
N ARG A 194 -3.19 -2.11 -27.22
CA ARG A 194 -3.07 -2.77 -28.55
C ARG A 194 -3.76 -4.14 -28.62
N ILE A 195 -3.97 -4.79 -27.49
CA ILE A 195 -4.59 -6.12 -27.44
C ILE A 195 -6.12 -5.99 -27.22
N ALA A 196 -6.54 -5.02 -26.42
CA ALA A 196 -7.94 -4.83 -26.03
C ALA A 196 -8.78 -4.08 -27.10
N THR A 197 -8.20 -3.76 -28.27
CA THR A 197 -8.90 -3.22 -29.46
C THR A 197 -9.25 -4.34 -30.43
#